data_c2e8ada2c19e950042eee581f49ce770
#
_entry.id   c2e8ada2c19e950042eee581f49ce770
#
_cell.length_a   1.000
_cell.length_b   1.000
_cell.length_c   1.000
_cell.angle_alpha   90.00
_cell.angle_beta   90.00
_cell.angle_gamma   90.00
#
_symmetry.space_group_name_H-M   'P 1'
#
loop_
_entity.id
_entity.type
_entity.pdbx_description
1 polymer ?
#
loop_
_entity_poly.entity_id
_entity_poly.type
_entity_poly.pdbx_seq_one_letter_code
_entity_poly.pdbx_strand_id
1 'polypeptide(L)'
;EVVEQIGLAVGSESQARGVDTIVVGRDGRLSGPLLQQALMSGLKNSGMEVIDVGMVPTPVIYFAAVHLNAGSCVAVTGSHNPPNYNGLKIVAAGETLSADAIQDLYRRVVEEDWVSGDGSIRSVEIIPDYIERITGDIKPERPLNLIVDCGNGVAGNSAPDLLRKLGCEVTELYCDVDGNFPNHHPDPSKPENVAELRQRVLADGADL
;
A
#
# COMPACT_ATOMS: atom_id res chain seq x y z
N GLU A 1 18.63 -10.19 -1.84
CA GLU A 1 19.16 -10.55 -3.18
C GLU A 1 18.03 -10.58 -4.21
N VAL A 2 17.12 -11.59 -4.23
CA VAL A 2 16.05 -11.67 -5.27
C VAL A 2 15.18 -10.42 -5.33
N VAL A 3 14.74 -9.87 -4.21
CA VAL A 3 13.89 -8.65 -4.19
C VAL A 3 14.64 -7.42 -4.70
N GLU A 4 15.94 -7.35 -4.49
CA GLU A 4 16.79 -6.30 -5.06
C GLU A 4 16.90 -6.44 -6.59
N GLN A 5 17.06 -7.67 -7.10
CA GLN A 5 17.03 -7.95 -8.54
C GLN A 5 15.67 -7.58 -9.16
N ILE A 6 14.57 -7.88 -8.46
CA ILE A 6 13.23 -7.40 -8.88
C ILE A 6 13.21 -5.87 -8.93
N GLY A 7 13.81 -5.19 -7.96
CA GLY A 7 13.92 -3.73 -7.96
C GLY A 7 14.67 -3.19 -9.18
N LEU A 8 15.81 -3.79 -9.55
CA LEU A 8 16.56 -3.47 -10.76
C LEU A 8 15.71 -3.65 -12.02
N ALA A 9 15.00 -4.77 -12.12
CA ALA A 9 14.15 -5.08 -13.27
C ALA A 9 12.95 -4.13 -13.38
N VAL A 10 12.27 -3.80 -12.26
CA VAL A 10 11.14 -2.85 -12.22
C VAL A 10 11.59 -1.44 -12.59
N GLY A 11 12.75 -1.01 -12.08
CA GLY A 11 13.32 0.29 -12.45
C GLY A 11 13.64 0.37 -13.92
N SER A 12 14.29 -0.65 -14.48
CA SER A 12 14.59 -0.75 -15.92
C SER A 12 13.33 -0.74 -16.78
N GLU A 13 12.29 -1.44 -16.37
CA GLU A 13 11.00 -1.45 -17.07
C GLU A 13 10.33 -0.07 -17.04
N SER A 14 10.35 0.62 -15.89
CA SER A 14 9.80 1.97 -15.77
C SER A 14 10.55 2.96 -16.67
N GLN A 15 11.88 2.90 -16.69
CA GLN A 15 12.72 3.75 -17.55
C GLN A 15 12.51 3.46 -19.02
N ALA A 16 12.36 2.20 -19.42
CA ALA A 16 12.04 1.83 -20.81
C ALA A 16 10.70 2.42 -21.28
N ARG A 17 9.79 2.72 -20.34
CA ARG A 17 8.51 3.39 -20.57
C ARG A 17 8.59 4.93 -20.38
N GLY A 18 9.79 5.48 -20.17
CA GLY A 18 10.01 6.92 -20.06
C GLY A 18 9.74 7.51 -18.67
N VAL A 19 9.76 6.69 -17.61
CA VAL A 19 9.54 7.12 -16.21
C VAL A 19 10.79 6.83 -15.39
N ASP A 20 11.28 7.84 -14.67
CA ASP A 20 12.48 7.78 -13.83
C ASP A 20 12.21 7.91 -12.32
N THR A 21 10.95 8.13 -11.93
CA THR A 21 10.53 8.32 -10.55
C THR A 21 9.51 7.26 -10.13
N ILE A 22 9.67 6.66 -8.96
CA ILE A 22 8.82 5.59 -8.47
C ILE A 22 8.49 5.73 -6.98
N VAL A 23 7.21 5.57 -6.62
CA VAL A 23 6.75 5.53 -5.22
C VAL A 23 6.81 4.10 -4.69
N VAL A 24 7.34 3.93 -3.49
CA VAL A 24 7.33 2.64 -2.77
C VAL A 24 6.69 2.80 -1.41
N GLY A 25 5.77 1.91 -1.09
CA GLY A 25 5.18 1.82 0.25
C GLY A 25 4.89 0.37 0.62
N ARG A 26 4.54 0.12 1.87
CA ARG A 26 4.27 -1.23 2.38
C ARG A 26 3.08 -1.28 3.31
N ASP A 27 2.53 -2.47 3.51
CA ASP A 27 1.57 -2.75 4.58
C ASP A 27 2.26 -3.00 5.95
N GLY A 28 1.48 -3.44 6.95
CA GLY A 28 1.93 -3.67 8.33
C GLY A 28 2.63 -5.01 8.57
N ARG A 29 2.87 -5.84 7.56
CA ARG A 29 3.45 -7.19 7.71
C ARG A 29 4.88 -7.13 8.22
N LEU A 30 5.26 -8.09 9.08
CA LEU A 30 6.58 -8.13 9.72
C LEU A 30 7.76 -8.24 8.73
N SER A 31 7.55 -8.91 7.60
CA SER A 31 8.55 -9.01 6.52
C SER A 31 8.66 -7.73 5.67
N GLY A 32 7.68 -6.83 5.76
CA GLY A 32 7.57 -5.63 4.94
C GLY A 32 8.82 -4.75 4.93
N PRO A 33 9.38 -4.35 6.08
CA PRO A 33 10.55 -3.46 6.12
C PRO A 33 11.77 -4.00 5.36
N LEU A 34 12.08 -5.30 5.54
CA LEU A 34 13.21 -5.92 4.86
C LEU A 34 13.01 -5.99 3.34
N LEU A 35 11.80 -6.37 2.91
CA LEU A 35 11.47 -6.48 1.49
C LEU A 35 11.44 -5.10 0.82
N GLN A 36 10.87 -4.08 1.49
CA GLN A 36 10.84 -2.71 1.00
C GLN A 36 12.26 -2.16 0.83
N GLN A 37 13.13 -2.34 1.83
CA GLN A 37 14.51 -1.88 1.76
C GLN A 37 15.27 -2.52 0.59
N ALA A 38 15.15 -3.83 0.41
CA ALA A 38 15.82 -4.54 -0.67
C ALA A 38 15.29 -4.09 -2.05
N LEU A 39 13.97 -3.90 -2.18
CA LEU A 39 13.35 -3.37 -3.39
C LEU A 39 13.87 -1.98 -3.74
N MET A 40 13.87 -1.06 -2.77
CA MET A 40 14.34 0.31 -2.97
C MET A 40 15.82 0.38 -3.31
N SER A 41 16.64 -0.53 -2.74
CA SER A 41 18.04 -0.66 -3.12
C SER A 41 18.20 -0.99 -4.61
N GLY A 42 17.46 -1.98 -5.11
CA GLY A 42 17.47 -2.35 -6.53
C GLY A 42 16.98 -1.22 -7.44
N LEU A 43 15.87 -0.57 -7.08
CA LEU A 43 15.34 0.59 -7.82
C LEU A 43 16.34 1.73 -7.90
N LYS A 44 16.99 2.08 -6.77
CA LYS A 44 18.05 3.09 -6.74
C LYS A 44 19.22 2.68 -7.65
N ASN A 45 19.67 1.44 -7.56
CA ASN A 45 20.80 0.92 -8.33
C ASN A 45 20.50 0.82 -9.84
N SER A 46 19.23 0.87 -10.24
CA SER A 46 18.84 1.03 -11.65
C SER A 46 18.85 2.50 -12.11
N GLY A 47 19.04 3.47 -11.21
CA GLY A 47 19.04 4.89 -11.53
C GLY A 47 17.72 5.61 -11.27
N MET A 48 16.72 4.95 -10.64
CA MET A 48 15.44 5.56 -10.31
C MET A 48 15.53 6.55 -9.15
N GLU A 49 14.74 7.62 -9.21
CA GLU A 49 14.38 8.41 -8.03
C GLU A 49 13.26 7.68 -7.26
N VAL A 50 13.58 7.19 -6.06
CA VAL A 50 12.66 6.43 -5.22
C VAL A 50 12.05 7.33 -4.15
N ILE A 51 10.72 7.35 -4.08
CA ILE A 51 9.96 8.06 -3.06
C ILE A 51 9.38 7.03 -2.09
N ASP A 52 9.95 6.96 -0.89
CA ASP A 52 9.45 6.11 0.19
C ASP A 52 8.31 6.80 0.94
N VAL A 53 7.12 6.23 0.86
CA VAL A 53 5.93 6.71 1.61
C VAL A 53 5.65 5.88 2.87
N GLY A 54 6.56 4.97 3.21
CA GLY A 54 6.52 4.22 4.47
C GLY A 54 5.40 3.17 4.54
N MET A 55 4.83 3.05 5.74
CA MET A 55 3.77 2.08 6.05
C MET A 55 2.40 2.72 5.84
N VAL A 56 1.78 2.44 4.70
CA VAL A 56 0.50 3.03 4.27
C VAL A 56 -0.36 2.01 3.51
N PRO A 57 -1.70 2.18 3.49
CA PRO A 57 -2.59 1.36 2.66
C PRO A 57 -2.26 1.47 1.17
N THR A 58 -2.48 0.38 0.41
CA THR A 58 -2.23 0.34 -1.04
C THR A 58 -2.86 1.51 -1.83
N PRO A 59 -4.11 1.95 -1.56
CA PRO A 59 -4.69 3.11 -2.24
C PRO A 59 -3.90 4.41 -2.04
N VAL A 60 -3.26 4.56 -0.88
CA VAL A 60 -2.41 5.73 -0.58
C VAL A 60 -1.15 5.72 -1.45
N ILE A 61 -0.58 4.54 -1.73
CA ILE A 61 0.58 4.42 -2.63
C ILE A 61 0.20 4.82 -4.06
N TYR A 62 -0.97 4.38 -4.55
CA TYR A 62 -1.47 4.79 -5.86
C TYR A 62 -1.77 6.29 -5.94
N PHE A 63 -2.38 6.84 -4.88
CA PHE A 63 -2.58 8.28 -4.76
C PHE A 63 -1.23 9.02 -4.81
N ALA A 64 -0.24 8.57 -4.05
CA ALA A 64 1.08 9.20 -4.01
C ALA A 64 1.75 9.20 -5.39
N ALA A 65 1.65 8.11 -6.16
CA ALA A 65 2.21 8.05 -7.51
C ALA A 65 1.65 9.13 -8.44
N VAL A 66 0.36 9.42 -8.33
CA VAL A 66 -0.32 10.48 -9.10
C VAL A 66 -0.01 11.86 -8.52
N HIS A 67 -0.17 12.03 -7.20
CA HIS A 67 -0.03 13.32 -6.50
C HIS A 67 1.39 13.88 -6.60
N LEU A 68 2.40 13.01 -6.54
CA LEU A 68 3.82 13.38 -6.63
C LEU A 68 4.38 13.30 -8.07
N ASN A 69 3.52 13.07 -9.07
CA ASN A 69 3.90 12.92 -10.49
C ASN A 69 5.01 11.88 -10.73
N ALA A 70 5.02 10.80 -9.97
CA ALA A 70 6.04 9.77 -10.07
C ALA A 70 5.84 8.82 -11.27
N GLY A 71 4.60 8.62 -11.71
CA GLY A 71 4.27 7.77 -12.86
C GLY A 71 4.32 6.27 -12.57
N SER A 72 5.14 5.80 -11.64
CA SER A 72 5.26 4.39 -11.25
C SER A 72 5.13 4.21 -9.74
N CYS A 73 4.71 3.03 -9.29
CA CYS A 73 4.73 2.69 -7.87
C CYS A 73 4.78 1.18 -7.60
N VAL A 74 5.25 0.82 -6.40
CA VAL A 74 5.19 -0.55 -5.89
C VAL A 74 4.63 -0.56 -4.48
N ALA A 75 3.60 -1.38 -4.26
CA ALA A 75 3.10 -1.71 -2.93
C ALA A 75 3.64 -3.08 -2.48
N VAL A 76 4.40 -3.08 -1.39
CA VAL A 76 4.87 -4.30 -0.72
C VAL A 76 3.76 -4.78 0.22
N THR A 77 3.02 -5.81 -0.18
CA THR A 77 1.83 -6.26 0.54
C THR A 77 1.49 -7.71 0.25
N GLY A 78 1.06 -8.43 1.26
CA GLY A 78 0.45 -9.75 1.12
C GLY A 78 -1.06 -9.71 0.87
N SER A 79 -1.66 -8.51 0.72
CA SER A 79 -3.12 -8.34 0.57
C SER A 79 -3.88 -9.04 1.72
N HIS A 80 -4.83 -9.92 1.40
CA HIS A 80 -5.63 -10.69 2.38
C HIS A 80 -5.03 -12.07 2.71
N ASN A 81 -3.78 -12.32 2.34
CA ASN A 81 -3.10 -13.59 2.64
C ASN A 81 -2.69 -13.69 4.12
N PRO A 82 -2.38 -14.90 4.62
CA PRO A 82 -1.84 -15.10 5.97
C PRO A 82 -0.59 -14.26 6.29
N PRO A 83 -0.25 -14.07 7.58
CA PRO A 83 0.85 -13.17 8.01
C PRO A 83 2.22 -13.48 7.39
N ASN A 84 2.48 -14.75 7.11
CA ASN A 84 3.74 -15.24 6.55
C ASN A 84 3.87 -15.07 5.01
N TYR A 85 2.83 -14.53 4.35
CA TYR A 85 2.87 -14.19 2.92
C TYR A 85 3.20 -12.72 2.72
N ASN A 86 3.88 -12.43 1.61
CA ASN A 86 4.07 -11.06 1.14
C ASN A 86 4.20 -11.08 -0.39
N GLY A 87 4.16 -9.90 -1.02
CA GLY A 87 4.25 -9.77 -2.46
C GLY A 87 4.43 -8.33 -2.89
N LEU A 88 4.40 -8.11 -4.20
CA LEU A 88 4.57 -6.81 -4.81
C LEU A 88 3.42 -6.55 -5.79
N LYS A 89 2.73 -5.43 -5.63
CA LYS A 89 1.80 -4.90 -6.63
C LYS A 89 2.52 -3.77 -7.35
N ILE A 90 2.73 -3.92 -8.65
CA ILE A 90 3.59 -3.07 -9.44
C ILE A 90 2.76 -2.29 -10.46
N VAL A 91 2.96 -0.98 -10.50
CA VAL A 91 2.47 -0.09 -11.55
C VAL A 91 3.69 0.55 -12.22
N ALA A 92 3.86 0.35 -13.51
CA ALA A 92 4.92 0.95 -14.30
C ALA A 92 4.32 1.90 -15.34
N ALA A 93 4.73 3.17 -15.31
CA ALA A 93 4.23 4.22 -16.21
C ALA A 93 2.68 4.28 -16.27
N GLY A 94 2.01 4.17 -15.12
CA GLY A 94 0.54 4.22 -14.99
C GLY A 94 -0.17 2.90 -15.31
N GLU A 95 0.53 1.86 -15.73
CA GLU A 95 -0.05 0.56 -16.06
C GLU A 95 0.24 -0.48 -14.97
N THR A 96 -0.80 -1.14 -14.45
CA THR A 96 -0.66 -2.25 -13.50
C THR A 96 -0.11 -3.47 -14.22
N LEU A 97 1.05 -3.96 -13.77
CA LEU A 97 1.66 -5.15 -14.36
C LEU A 97 0.91 -6.41 -13.91
N SER A 98 0.50 -7.23 -14.88
CA SER A 98 -0.20 -8.48 -14.66
C SER A 98 0.12 -9.49 -15.77
N ALA A 99 -0.20 -10.77 -15.55
CA ALA A 99 -0.07 -11.84 -16.54
C ALA A 99 1.27 -11.81 -17.29
N ASP A 100 1.26 -11.57 -18.61
CA ASP A 100 2.44 -11.61 -19.46
C ASP A 100 3.49 -10.55 -19.06
N ALA A 101 3.06 -9.37 -18.62
CA ALA A 101 3.99 -8.33 -18.16
C ALA A 101 4.79 -8.75 -16.91
N ILE A 102 4.20 -9.56 -16.03
CA ILE A 102 4.93 -10.16 -14.89
C ILE A 102 5.92 -11.24 -15.38
N GLN A 103 5.54 -12.01 -16.42
CA GLN A 103 6.47 -12.99 -17.03
C GLN A 103 7.64 -12.31 -17.74
N ASP A 104 7.40 -11.15 -18.38
CA ASP A 104 8.45 -10.33 -18.98
C ASP A 104 9.42 -9.81 -17.91
N LEU A 105 8.88 -9.33 -16.78
CA LEU A 105 9.70 -8.90 -15.64
C LEU A 105 10.51 -10.07 -15.04
N TYR A 106 9.90 -11.26 -14.94
CA TYR A 106 10.60 -12.48 -14.49
C TYR A 106 11.76 -12.85 -15.43
N ARG A 107 11.53 -12.80 -16.77
CA ARG A 107 12.61 -13.05 -17.75
C ARG A 107 13.75 -12.05 -17.59
N ARG A 108 13.43 -10.78 -17.41
CA ARG A 108 14.41 -9.72 -17.16
C ARG A 108 15.28 -10.02 -15.92
N VAL A 109 14.66 -10.56 -14.84
CA VAL A 109 15.38 -10.99 -13.64
C VAL A 109 16.29 -12.19 -13.91
N VAL A 110 15.81 -13.21 -14.64
CA VAL A 110 16.57 -14.45 -14.92
C VAL A 110 17.75 -14.17 -15.86
N GLU A 111 17.57 -13.29 -16.83
CA GLU A 111 18.58 -12.95 -17.85
C GLU A 111 19.50 -11.82 -17.40
N GLU A 112 19.30 -11.26 -16.20
CA GLU A 112 20.02 -10.11 -15.66
C GLU A 112 19.96 -8.88 -16.61
N ASP A 113 18.82 -8.75 -17.35
CA ASP A 113 18.56 -7.66 -18.29
C ASP A 113 18.05 -6.42 -17.56
N TRP A 114 18.94 -5.67 -16.96
CA TRP A 114 18.62 -4.40 -16.30
C TRP A 114 19.66 -3.31 -16.54
N VAL A 115 19.20 -2.09 -16.40
CA VAL A 115 20.05 -0.91 -16.44
C VAL A 115 20.70 -0.72 -15.07
N SER A 116 21.95 -0.29 -15.05
CA SER A 116 22.65 0.15 -13.84
C SER A 116 22.77 1.66 -13.83
N GLY A 117 22.50 2.28 -12.69
CA GLY A 117 22.55 3.73 -12.49
C GLY A 117 22.77 4.10 -11.03
N ASP A 118 22.81 5.39 -10.75
CA ASP A 118 22.93 5.94 -9.41
C ASP A 118 21.74 6.87 -9.14
N GLY A 119 20.63 6.28 -8.70
CA GLY A 119 19.42 6.98 -8.33
C GLY A 119 19.47 7.53 -6.90
N SER A 120 18.32 7.98 -6.41
CA SER A 120 18.20 8.53 -5.07
C SER A 120 17.02 7.89 -4.32
N ILE A 121 17.02 8.01 -2.99
CA ILE A 121 15.89 7.65 -2.14
C ILE A 121 15.58 8.85 -1.25
N ARG A 122 14.30 9.25 -1.22
CA ARG A 122 13.79 10.23 -0.27
C ARG A 122 12.49 9.76 0.35
N SER A 123 12.20 10.18 1.58
CA SER A 123 10.96 9.85 2.26
C SER A 123 9.98 11.02 2.19
N VAL A 124 8.67 10.69 2.10
CA VAL A 124 7.58 11.65 2.09
C VAL A 124 6.46 11.13 2.99
N GLU A 125 5.96 11.99 3.87
CA GLU A 125 4.75 11.73 4.64
C GLU A 125 3.54 12.13 3.79
N ILE A 126 2.77 11.15 3.30
CA ILE A 126 1.70 11.35 2.31
C ILE A 126 0.28 11.27 2.89
N ILE A 127 0.12 10.72 4.09
CA ILE A 127 -1.21 10.53 4.71
C ILE A 127 -1.97 11.86 4.89
N PRO A 128 -1.35 12.97 5.33
CA PRO A 128 -2.05 14.24 5.44
C PRO A 128 -2.65 14.71 4.11
N ASP A 129 -1.89 14.64 3.02
CA ASP A 129 -2.34 15.06 1.68
C ASP A 129 -3.46 14.15 1.16
N TYR A 130 -3.36 12.83 1.42
CA TYR A 130 -4.40 11.87 1.07
C TYR A 130 -5.72 12.17 1.80
N ILE A 131 -5.66 12.45 3.09
CA ILE A 131 -6.84 12.80 3.89
C ILE A 131 -7.43 14.13 3.42
N GLU A 132 -6.61 15.14 3.18
CA GLU A 132 -7.05 16.46 2.69
C GLU A 132 -7.75 16.32 1.33
N ARG A 133 -7.19 15.52 0.43
CA ARG A 133 -7.80 15.26 -0.89
C ARG A 133 -9.19 14.68 -0.76
N ILE A 134 -9.37 13.65 0.08
CA ILE A 134 -10.67 12.99 0.26
C ILE A 134 -11.67 13.92 0.95
N THR A 135 -11.26 14.58 2.04
CA THR A 135 -12.15 15.48 2.80
C THR A 135 -12.50 16.76 2.03
N GLY A 136 -11.72 17.12 1.02
CA GLY A 136 -12.04 18.18 0.08
C GLY A 136 -13.17 17.82 -0.88
N ASP A 137 -13.23 16.56 -1.29
CA ASP A 137 -14.18 16.06 -2.29
C ASP A 137 -15.48 15.51 -1.68
N ILE A 138 -15.37 14.81 -0.54
CA ILE A 138 -16.47 14.10 0.09
C ILE A 138 -17.03 14.89 1.25
N LYS A 139 -18.34 15.11 1.25
CA LYS A 139 -19.05 15.78 2.36
C LYS A 139 -20.30 14.99 2.68
N PRO A 140 -20.33 14.22 3.77
CA PRO A 140 -21.53 13.55 4.23
C PRO A 140 -22.66 14.56 4.50
N GLU A 141 -23.90 14.20 4.17
CA GLU A 141 -25.06 15.06 4.43
C GLU A 141 -25.34 15.26 5.93
N ARG A 142 -24.92 14.29 6.74
CA ARG A 142 -24.99 14.34 8.21
C ARG A 142 -23.83 13.58 8.84
N PRO A 143 -23.50 13.83 10.12
CA PRO A 143 -22.63 12.94 10.88
C PRO A 143 -23.18 11.51 10.89
N LEU A 144 -22.29 10.54 10.73
CA LEU A 144 -22.59 9.11 10.82
C LEU A 144 -21.89 8.52 12.05
N ASN A 145 -22.57 7.59 12.72
CA ASN A 145 -21.97 6.78 13.78
C ASN A 145 -21.47 5.47 13.15
N LEU A 146 -20.16 5.29 13.10
CA LEU A 146 -19.49 4.23 12.37
C LEU A 146 -18.70 3.32 13.31
N ILE A 147 -18.70 2.01 13.01
CA ILE A 147 -17.76 1.08 13.61
C ILE A 147 -16.80 0.61 12.54
N VAL A 148 -15.51 0.81 12.77
CA VAL A 148 -14.45 0.51 11.81
C VAL A 148 -13.57 -0.61 12.31
N ASP A 149 -13.57 -1.73 11.61
CA ASP A 149 -12.71 -2.87 11.88
C ASP A 149 -11.55 -2.86 10.85
N CYS A 150 -10.33 -2.63 11.33
CA CYS A 150 -9.13 -2.64 10.50
C CYS A 150 -8.41 -4.01 10.50
N GLY A 151 -8.87 -4.99 11.27
CA GLY A 151 -8.28 -6.33 11.36
C GLY A 151 -6.78 -6.30 11.65
N ASN A 152 -6.31 -5.35 12.47
CA ASN A 152 -4.89 -5.06 12.71
C ASN A 152 -4.08 -4.72 11.42
N GLY A 153 -4.78 -4.40 10.34
CA GLY A 153 -4.18 -4.01 9.07
C GLY A 153 -3.76 -2.53 9.03
N VAL A 154 -2.98 -2.19 8.03
CA VAL A 154 -2.39 -0.85 7.85
C VAL A 154 -3.42 0.27 7.67
N ALA A 155 -4.68 -0.05 7.37
CA ALA A 155 -5.77 0.93 7.29
C ALA A 155 -6.01 1.65 8.64
N GLY A 156 -5.66 1.03 9.77
CA GLY A 156 -5.72 1.64 11.10
C GLY A 156 -4.95 2.95 11.21
N ASN A 157 -3.87 3.12 10.44
CA ASN A 157 -3.08 4.35 10.43
C ASN A 157 -3.76 5.56 9.74
N SER A 158 -4.88 5.37 9.08
CA SER A 158 -5.49 6.45 8.29
C SER A 158 -7.01 6.45 8.28
N ALA A 159 -7.66 5.30 8.27
CA ALA A 159 -9.11 5.23 8.10
C ALA A 159 -9.90 5.87 9.26
N PRO A 160 -9.58 5.63 10.55
CA PRO A 160 -10.30 6.27 11.64
C PRO A 160 -10.21 7.80 11.59
N ASP A 161 -9.01 8.32 11.38
CA ASP A 161 -8.77 9.78 11.33
C ASP A 161 -9.43 10.43 10.12
N LEU A 162 -9.40 9.77 8.96
CA LEU A 162 -10.09 10.22 7.75
C LEU A 162 -11.61 10.35 8.01
N LEU A 163 -12.21 9.32 8.59
CA LEU A 163 -13.66 9.31 8.87
C LEU A 163 -14.06 10.35 9.90
N ARG A 164 -13.25 10.56 10.96
CA ARG A 164 -13.47 11.65 11.93
C ARG A 164 -13.36 13.02 11.27
N LYS A 165 -12.41 13.24 10.38
CA LYS A 165 -12.29 14.50 9.62
C LYS A 165 -13.44 14.73 8.66
N LEU A 166 -14.14 13.68 8.21
CA LEU A 166 -15.40 13.78 7.48
C LEU A 166 -16.61 14.09 8.37
N GLY A 167 -16.40 14.25 9.70
CA GLY A 167 -17.46 14.59 10.66
C GLY A 167 -18.19 13.36 11.23
N CYS A 168 -17.67 12.15 11.03
CA CYS A 168 -18.26 10.93 11.59
C CYS A 168 -17.80 10.69 13.02
N GLU A 169 -18.66 10.05 13.82
CA GLU A 169 -18.30 9.44 15.11
C GLU A 169 -17.78 8.02 14.83
N VAL A 170 -16.56 7.70 15.30
CA VAL A 170 -15.89 6.45 14.93
C VAL A 170 -15.56 5.63 16.18
N THR A 171 -16.12 4.43 16.25
CA THR A 171 -15.72 3.38 17.17
C THR A 171 -14.74 2.44 16.46
N GLU A 172 -13.58 2.25 17.06
CA GLU A 172 -12.50 1.46 16.47
C GLU A 172 -12.52 0.02 16.97
N LEU A 173 -12.36 -0.93 16.02
CA LEU A 173 -12.05 -2.34 16.29
C LEU A 173 -10.73 -2.69 15.60
N TYR A 174 -9.76 -3.20 16.36
CA TYR A 174 -8.51 -3.73 15.84
C TYR A 174 -7.77 -2.78 14.90
N CYS A 175 -7.76 -1.46 15.23
CA CYS A 175 -7.10 -0.43 14.42
C CYS A 175 -5.61 -0.27 14.71
N ASP A 176 -5.09 -0.85 15.80
CA ASP A 176 -3.64 -0.94 16.02
C ASP A 176 -3.01 -1.90 15.02
N VAL A 177 -2.02 -1.41 14.27
CA VAL A 177 -1.36 -2.22 13.23
C VAL A 177 -0.48 -3.28 13.83
N ASP A 178 -0.79 -4.55 13.58
CA ASP A 178 0.01 -5.71 14.00
C ASP A 178 0.09 -6.74 12.86
N GLY A 179 1.30 -6.96 12.33
CA GLY A 179 1.53 -7.89 11.23
C GLY A 179 1.31 -9.37 11.56
N ASN A 180 1.00 -9.70 12.82
CA ASN A 180 0.57 -11.04 13.23
C ASN A 180 -0.94 -11.26 13.09
N PHE A 181 -1.74 -10.18 12.96
CA PHE A 181 -3.20 -10.21 12.88
C PHE A 181 -3.86 -11.01 14.02
N PRO A 182 -3.65 -10.62 15.31
CA PRO A 182 -3.98 -11.46 16.44
C PRO A 182 -5.47 -11.66 16.69
N ASN A 183 -6.35 -10.81 16.15
CA ASN A 183 -7.78 -10.85 16.42
C ASN A 183 -8.54 -11.70 15.42
N HIS A 184 -8.35 -11.46 14.14
CA HIS A 184 -8.89 -12.29 13.06
C HIS A 184 -8.04 -12.16 11.79
N HIS A 185 -8.21 -13.11 10.87
CA HIS A 185 -7.54 -13.05 9.57
C HIS A 185 -7.99 -11.81 8.78
N PRO A 186 -7.08 -11.04 8.12
CA PRO A 186 -7.40 -9.79 7.45
C PRO A 186 -8.07 -10.00 6.09
N ASP A 187 -9.10 -10.84 6.05
CA ASP A 187 -9.90 -11.14 4.86
C ASP A 187 -11.38 -10.85 5.16
N PRO A 188 -11.89 -9.66 4.79
CA PRO A 188 -13.28 -9.28 5.05
C PRO A 188 -14.30 -10.03 4.18
N SER A 189 -13.86 -10.81 3.19
CA SER A 189 -14.74 -11.65 2.38
C SER A 189 -15.29 -12.87 3.15
N LYS A 190 -14.68 -13.18 4.29
CA LYS A 190 -15.06 -14.30 5.16
C LYS A 190 -16.03 -13.82 6.25
N PRO A 191 -17.26 -14.36 6.33
CA PRO A 191 -18.25 -13.95 7.33
C PRO A 191 -17.78 -14.04 8.78
N GLU A 192 -16.94 -15.03 9.08
CA GLU A 192 -16.36 -15.23 10.41
C GLU A 192 -15.44 -14.09 10.84
N ASN A 193 -14.71 -13.48 9.91
CA ASN A 193 -13.76 -12.38 10.18
C ASN A 193 -14.48 -11.05 10.48
N VAL A 194 -15.71 -10.89 10.04
CA VAL A 194 -16.53 -9.68 10.26
C VAL A 194 -17.69 -9.92 11.24
N ALA A 195 -17.69 -11.05 11.93
CA ALA A 195 -18.81 -11.43 12.80
C ALA A 195 -18.95 -10.46 13.99
N GLU A 196 -17.85 -10.08 14.64
CA GLU A 196 -17.85 -9.12 15.74
C GLU A 196 -18.27 -7.73 15.28
N LEU A 197 -17.73 -7.24 14.15
CA LEU A 197 -18.13 -5.98 13.55
C LEU A 197 -19.67 -5.91 13.38
N ARG A 198 -20.26 -6.94 12.78
CA ARG A 198 -21.72 -7.01 12.58
C ARG A 198 -22.50 -7.01 13.89
N GLN A 199 -22.01 -7.75 14.90
CA GLN A 199 -22.64 -7.79 16.22
C GLN A 199 -22.60 -6.41 16.89
N ARG A 200 -21.46 -5.71 16.82
CA ARG A 200 -21.26 -4.39 17.42
C ARG A 200 -22.15 -3.33 16.72
N VAL A 201 -22.22 -3.33 15.38
CA VAL A 201 -23.11 -2.41 14.66
C VAL A 201 -24.55 -2.53 15.12
N LEU A 202 -25.04 -3.77 15.28
CA LEU A 202 -26.41 -4.01 15.77
C LEU A 202 -26.63 -3.65 17.23
N ALA A 203 -25.65 -3.94 18.10
CA ALA A 203 -25.75 -3.70 19.53
C ALA A 203 -25.66 -2.21 19.89
N ASP A 204 -24.76 -1.49 19.21
CA ASP A 204 -24.49 -0.08 19.49
C ASP A 204 -25.41 0.86 18.69
N GLY A 205 -26.21 0.32 17.76
CA GLY A 205 -27.12 1.08 16.91
C GLY A 205 -26.38 2.02 15.95
N ALA A 206 -25.20 1.60 15.48
CA ALA A 206 -24.42 2.38 14.53
C ALA A 206 -25.10 2.44 13.16
N ASP A 207 -24.80 3.51 12.39
CA ASP A 207 -25.33 3.66 11.03
C ASP A 207 -24.67 2.64 10.08
N LEU A 208 -23.40 2.31 10.32
CA LEU A 208 -22.62 1.39 9.49
C LEU A 208 -21.47 0.79 10.29
#